data_6f79c06e565515cb7839c7bb3f23eddd
#
_entry.id   6f79c06e565515cb7839c7bb3f23eddd
#
_cell.length_a   1.000
_cell.length_b   1.000
_cell.length_c   1.000
_cell.angle_alpha   90.00
_cell.angle_beta   90.00
_cell.angle_gamma   90.00
#
_symmetry.space_group_name_H-M   'P 1'
#
loop_
_entity.id
_entity.type
_entity.pdbx_description
1 polymer ?
#
loop_
_entity_poly.entity_id
_entity_poly.type
_entity_poly.pdbx_seq_one_letter_code
_entity_poly.pdbx_strand_id
1 'polypeptide(L)'
;MGTTLSIPKTEKFSEDGENDNLRYGLSSMQGWRATMEDAHAAHLDVDSSTSFFGVYDGHGGKAVAKFCAKHLHQQVLKSEEYIAGDVGTSLTKAFLRMDEMMRGQRGWRELAVLGDKVKGFNGIIEGLIRSPRSNDNKDQSDDWAFEKGPHSDFDGPNSGSTACVAIIRNNLLFVANAGDSRCVISRNGQAYNLSRDHKPELVIEKERIYKAGGFIHAGRINGSLNLARAIGDVDFKNNRFLSAEKQVVTANPDINIVDLHDEDEFIVIACDGIWDCLSSQQLVDFVRQELFLETKLFEVCERVLDRCLAPSLAVGDGCDNMTMILVQFKKPLQTSAPAQEQSSSNEQDAFEPTLENS
;
A
#
# COMPACT_ATOMS: atom_id res chain seq x y z
N MET A 1 11.56 10.32 -18.04
CA MET A 1 10.62 9.57 -18.90
C MET A 1 11.16 8.17 -19.08
N GLY A 2 10.36 7.16 -18.76
CA GLY A 2 10.73 5.75 -19.00
C GLY A 2 10.75 5.44 -20.50
N THR A 3 11.40 4.32 -20.85
CA THR A 3 11.40 3.81 -22.23
C THR A 3 9.99 3.34 -22.59
N THR A 4 9.51 3.70 -23.79
CA THR A 4 8.17 3.34 -24.28
C THR A 4 8.25 2.38 -25.45
N LEU A 5 7.17 1.60 -25.63
CA LEU A 5 6.98 0.69 -26.77
C LEU A 5 6.38 1.44 -27.96
N SER A 6 6.53 0.89 -29.16
CA SER A 6 5.86 1.39 -30.38
C SER A 6 4.39 0.96 -30.45
N ILE A 7 4.01 -0.08 -29.74
CA ILE A 7 2.63 -0.60 -29.63
C ILE A 7 2.42 -0.96 -28.15
N PRO A 8 1.29 -0.55 -27.52
CA PRO A 8 1.05 -0.83 -26.12
C PRO A 8 0.78 -2.32 -25.91
N LYS A 9 1.22 -2.85 -24.76
CA LYS A 9 0.81 -4.16 -24.29
C LYS A 9 -0.50 -4.03 -23.52
N THR A 10 -1.56 -4.55 -24.09
CA THR A 10 -2.92 -4.45 -23.56
C THR A 10 -3.39 -5.72 -22.85
N GLU A 11 -2.53 -6.73 -22.79
CA GLU A 11 -2.79 -7.93 -21.97
C GLU A 11 -2.88 -7.52 -20.49
N LYS A 12 -3.93 -7.99 -19.84
CA LYS A 12 -4.22 -7.67 -18.45
C LYS A 12 -3.97 -8.87 -17.56
N PHE A 13 -3.45 -8.62 -16.39
CA PHE A 13 -3.48 -9.56 -15.28
C PHE A 13 -4.62 -9.17 -14.37
N SER A 14 -5.58 -10.09 -14.19
CA SER A 14 -6.79 -9.81 -13.41
C SER A 14 -7.07 -10.92 -12.44
N GLU A 15 -7.58 -10.58 -11.26
CA GLU A 15 -8.04 -11.50 -10.23
C GLU A 15 -9.22 -10.92 -9.47
N ASP A 16 -10.00 -11.79 -8.82
CA ASP A 16 -11.10 -11.44 -7.95
C ASP A 16 -11.19 -12.39 -6.76
N GLY A 17 -11.95 -11.97 -5.77
CA GLY A 17 -12.23 -12.78 -4.61
C GLY A 17 -13.32 -12.15 -3.74
N GLU A 18 -13.88 -12.97 -2.86
CA GLU A 18 -14.90 -12.52 -1.91
C GLU A 18 -14.87 -13.30 -0.60
N ASN A 19 -15.29 -12.64 0.47
CA ASN A 19 -15.62 -13.23 1.75
C ASN A 19 -17.03 -12.76 2.19
N ASP A 20 -17.41 -12.97 3.43
CA ASP A 20 -18.75 -12.61 3.93
C ASP A 20 -19.04 -11.10 3.86
N ASN A 21 -18.02 -10.25 4.01
CA ASN A 21 -18.17 -8.80 4.14
C ASN A 21 -17.76 -8.01 2.89
N LEU A 22 -16.84 -8.55 2.11
CA LEU A 22 -16.21 -7.84 1.00
C LEU A 22 -16.17 -8.70 -0.25
N ARG A 23 -16.14 -8.04 -1.41
CA ARG A 23 -15.65 -8.62 -2.65
C ARG A 23 -14.69 -7.64 -3.31
N TYR A 24 -13.67 -8.15 -3.99
CA TYR A 24 -12.74 -7.32 -4.73
C TYR A 24 -12.55 -7.81 -6.15
N GLY A 25 -12.15 -6.89 -7.01
CA GLY A 25 -11.59 -7.15 -8.31
C GLY A 25 -10.32 -6.32 -8.47
N LEU A 26 -9.35 -6.88 -9.15
CA LEU A 26 -8.08 -6.27 -9.44
C LEU A 26 -7.75 -6.46 -10.91
N SER A 27 -7.16 -5.44 -11.53
CA SER A 27 -6.56 -5.58 -12.86
C SER A 27 -5.32 -4.71 -12.98
N SER A 28 -4.32 -5.21 -13.72
CA SER A 28 -3.11 -4.48 -14.06
C SER A 28 -2.73 -4.68 -15.52
N MET A 29 -2.12 -3.64 -16.13
CA MET A 29 -1.73 -3.61 -17.54
C MET A 29 -0.42 -2.84 -17.73
N GLN A 30 0.47 -3.37 -18.55
CA GLN A 30 1.76 -2.72 -18.84
C GLN A 30 1.60 -1.44 -19.67
N GLY A 31 0.63 -1.38 -20.58
CA GLY A 31 0.39 -0.22 -21.43
C GLY A 31 1.57 0.06 -22.38
N TRP A 32 1.93 1.34 -22.48
CA TRP A 32 2.98 1.82 -23.38
C TRP A 32 4.40 1.71 -22.84
N ARG A 33 4.57 1.39 -21.54
CA ARG A 33 5.90 1.28 -20.92
C ARG A 33 6.64 0.03 -21.39
N ALA A 34 7.97 0.10 -21.47
CA ALA A 34 8.80 -1.03 -21.86
C ALA A 34 8.79 -2.17 -20.82
N THR A 35 8.55 -1.82 -19.55
CA THR A 35 8.50 -2.74 -18.40
C THR A 35 7.21 -2.55 -17.61
N MET A 36 6.76 -3.59 -16.91
CA MET A 36 5.74 -3.52 -15.88
C MET A 36 6.46 -3.42 -14.53
N GLU A 37 6.36 -2.26 -13.89
CA GLU A 37 7.05 -1.97 -12.63
C GLU A 37 6.08 -1.93 -11.44
N ASP A 38 4.77 -1.87 -11.68
CA ASP A 38 3.75 -1.98 -10.65
C ASP A 38 3.68 -3.38 -10.04
N ALA A 39 3.27 -3.41 -8.78
CA ALA A 39 2.89 -4.62 -8.06
C ALA A 39 1.67 -4.35 -7.18
N HIS A 40 1.02 -5.41 -6.71
CA HIS A 40 -0.16 -5.33 -5.86
C HIS A 40 -0.19 -6.46 -4.84
N ALA A 41 -1.01 -6.30 -3.81
CA ALA A 41 -1.36 -7.33 -2.86
C ALA A 41 -2.85 -7.22 -2.52
N ALA A 42 -3.57 -8.33 -2.56
CA ALA A 42 -4.98 -8.42 -2.20
C ALA A 42 -5.19 -9.66 -1.34
N HIS A 43 -5.51 -9.47 -0.07
CA HIS A 43 -5.71 -10.53 0.90
C HIS A 43 -7.01 -10.25 1.66
N LEU A 44 -8.05 -11.06 1.40
CA LEU A 44 -9.35 -10.91 2.04
C LEU A 44 -9.30 -11.23 3.54
N ASP A 45 -8.52 -12.25 3.90
CA ASP A 45 -8.46 -12.76 5.26
C ASP A 45 -6.98 -12.95 5.66
N VAL A 46 -6.34 -11.86 6.13
CA VAL A 46 -4.98 -11.93 6.69
C VAL A 46 -5.00 -12.45 8.13
N ASP A 47 -6.13 -12.25 8.80
CA ASP A 47 -6.56 -12.90 10.05
C ASP A 47 -8.09 -13.05 10.05
N SER A 48 -8.70 -13.44 11.18
CA SER A 48 -10.14 -13.68 11.29
C SER A 48 -11.04 -12.45 11.07
N SER A 49 -10.48 -11.24 11.03
CA SER A 49 -11.25 -9.99 11.01
C SER A 49 -10.66 -8.90 10.12
N THR A 50 -9.58 -9.19 9.41
CA THR A 50 -8.80 -8.17 8.71
C THR A 50 -8.55 -8.53 7.25
N SER A 51 -8.84 -7.59 6.36
CA SER A 51 -8.48 -7.64 4.95
C SER A 51 -7.41 -6.61 4.64
N PHE A 52 -6.52 -6.92 3.70
CA PHE A 52 -5.40 -6.07 3.30
C PHE A 52 -5.35 -5.93 1.78
N PHE A 53 -5.28 -4.69 1.28
CA PHE A 53 -5.15 -4.36 -0.13
C PHE A 53 -4.06 -3.32 -0.32
N GLY A 54 -3.21 -3.48 -1.34
CA GLY A 54 -2.12 -2.55 -1.60
C GLY A 54 -1.76 -2.46 -3.07
N VAL A 55 -1.51 -1.24 -3.54
CA VAL A 55 -0.95 -0.93 -4.86
C VAL A 55 0.42 -0.28 -4.65
N TYR A 56 1.39 -0.73 -5.42
CA TYR A 56 2.80 -0.35 -5.35
C TYR A 56 3.27 0.00 -6.76
N ASP A 57 3.43 1.28 -7.04
CA ASP A 57 3.90 1.80 -8.32
C ASP A 57 5.42 1.92 -8.26
N GLY A 58 6.11 1.07 -9.01
CA GLY A 58 7.55 0.96 -9.02
C GLY A 58 8.21 1.92 -10.00
N HIS A 59 9.35 2.49 -9.62
CA HIS A 59 10.15 3.30 -10.52
C HIS A 59 11.64 2.95 -10.46
N GLY A 60 12.31 3.05 -11.60
CA GLY A 60 13.72 2.67 -11.71
C GLY A 60 13.96 1.16 -11.66
N GLY A 61 12.91 0.35 -11.71
CA GLY A 61 12.90 -1.10 -11.63
C GLY A 61 11.73 -1.63 -10.81
N LYS A 62 11.32 -2.86 -11.07
CA LYS A 62 10.14 -3.51 -10.47
C LYS A 62 10.38 -4.14 -9.10
N ALA A 63 11.66 -4.24 -8.65
CA ALA A 63 12.01 -5.09 -7.51
C ALA A 63 11.45 -4.56 -6.20
N VAL A 64 11.51 -3.25 -5.97
CA VAL A 64 11.00 -2.63 -4.73
C VAL A 64 9.49 -2.78 -4.62
N ALA A 65 8.73 -2.52 -5.70
CA ALA A 65 7.28 -2.72 -5.71
C ALA A 65 6.91 -4.18 -5.39
N LYS A 66 7.58 -5.14 -6.01
CA LYS A 66 7.38 -6.58 -5.74
C LYS A 66 7.80 -6.99 -4.33
N PHE A 67 8.86 -6.38 -3.80
CA PHE A 67 9.29 -6.61 -2.42
C PHE A 67 8.24 -6.11 -1.43
N CYS A 68 7.68 -4.92 -1.66
CA CYS A 68 6.59 -4.37 -0.87
C CYS A 68 5.34 -5.26 -0.92
N ALA A 69 4.90 -5.66 -2.10
CA ALA A 69 3.73 -6.53 -2.27
C ALA A 69 3.86 -7.85 -1.50
N LYS A 70 5.08 -8.40 -1.46
CA LYS A 70 5.35 -9.67 -0.78
C LYS A 70 5.47 -9.54 0.74
N HIS A 71 6.02 -8.45 1.27
CA HIS A 71 6.45 -8.38 2.66
C HIS A 71 5.69 -7.38 3.53
N LEU A 72 5.15 -6.29 2.97
CA LEU A 72 4.59 -5.20 3.78
C LEU A 72 3.47 -5.68 4.70
N HIS A 73 2.50 -6.44 4.17
CA HIS A 73 1.41 -7.00 4.97
C HIS A 73 1.91 -7.87 6.13
N GLN A 74 2.97 -8.66 5.90
CA GLN A 74 3.56 -9.51 6.94
C GLN A 74 4.22 -8.69 8.05
N GLN A 75 4.88 -7.56 7.71
CA GLN A 75 5.48 -6.67 8.70
C GLN A 75 4.43 -5.96 9.54
N VAL A 76 3.30 -5.58 8.95
CA VAL A 76 2.15 -5.04 9.70
C VAL A 76 1.66 -6.05 10.72
N LEU A 77 1.31 -7.26 10.28
CA LEU A 77 0.71 -8.30 11.12
C LEU A 77 1.60 -8.79 12.28
N LYS A 78 2.92 -8.76 12.07
CA LYS A 78 3.89 -9.24 13.08
C LYS A 78 4.25 -8.18 14.12
N SER A 79 3.85 -6.93 13.94
CA SER A 79 4.20 -5.86 14.86
C SER A 79 3.44 -5.97 16.19
N GLU A 80 4.09 -5.61 17.29
CA GLU A 80 3.47 -5.55 18.61
C GLU A 80 2.27 -4.59 18.63
N GLU A 81 2.35 -3.51 17.87
CA GLU A 81 1.29 -2.51 17.74
C GLU A 81 0.03 -3.09 17.10
N TYR A 82 0.19 -3.91 16.05
CA TYR A 82 -0.95 -4.59 15.43
C TYR A 82 -1.65 -5.53 16.42
N ILE A 83 -0.87 -6.31 17.18
CA ILE A 83 -1.37 -7.22 18.21
C ILE A 83 -2.09 -6.44 19.31
N ALA A 84 -1.57 -5.26 19.66
CA ALA A 84 -2.20 -4.35 20.63
C ALA A 84 -3.42 -3.60 20.11
N GLY A 85 -3.75 -3.73 18.80
CA GLY A 85 -4.87 -3.07 18.16
C GLY A 85 -4.54 -1.71 17.52
N ASP A 86 -3.31 -1.21 17.63
CA ASP A 86 -2.86 0.04 17.01
C ASP A 86 -2.36 -0.20 15.57
N VAL A 87 -3.32 -0.36 14.66
CA VAL A 87 -3.04 -0.62 13.23
C VAL A 87 -2.32 0.57 12.58
N GLY A 88 -2.64 1.80 12.98
CA GLY A 88 -2.03 3.01 12.41
C GLY A 88 -0.52 3.09 12.67
N THR A 89 -0.11 2.90 13.92
CA THR A 89 1.33 2.85 14.28
C THR A 89 2.02 1.65 13.65
N SER A 90 1.34 0.50 13.58
CA SER A 90 1.84 -0.69 12.90
C SER A 90 2.16 -0.43 11.43
N LEU A 91 1.24 0.22 10.69
CA LEU A 91 1.45 0.62 9.31
C LEU A 91 2.66 1.55 9.16
N THR A 92 2.75 2.59 10.00
CA THR A 92 3.89 3.53 9.98
C THR A 92 5.22 2.80 10.16
N LYS A 93 5.31 1.92 11.16
CA LYS A 93 6.53 1.13 11.43
C LYS A 93 6.85 0.16 10.28
N ALA A 94 5.83 -0.50 9.73
CA ALA A 94 6.02 -1.43 8.63
C ALA A 94 6.57 -0.75 7.38
N PHE A 95 6.05 0.43 7.00
CA PHE A 95 6.57 1.20 5.87
C PHE A 95 8.05 1.56 6.04
N LEU A 96 8.44 2.09 7.21
CA LEU A 96 9.83 2.42 7.50
C LEU A 96 10.72 1.17 7.55
N ARG A 97 10.18 0.07 8.08
CA ARG A 97 10.87 -1.22 8.15
C ARG A 97 11.20 -1.80 6.78
N MET A 98 10.40 -1.52 5.75
CA MET A 98 10.71 -1.96 4.37
C MET A 98 12.07 -1.44 3.90
N ASP A 99 12.37 -0.15 4.14
CA ASP A 99 13.67 0.43 3.79
C ASP A 99 14.84 -0.26 4.53
N GLU A 100 14.66 -0.54 5.82
CA GLU A 100 15.67 -1.22 6.61
C GLU A 100 15.93 -2.64 6.11
N MET A 101 14.86 -3.39 5.81
CA MET A 101 14.95 -4.77 5.31
C MET A 101 15.71 -4.85 3.98
N MET A 102 15.51 -3.87 3.10
CA MET A 102 16.18 -3.85 1.79
C MET A 102 17.67 -3.52 1.89
N ARG A 103 18.13 -2.87 2.96
CA ARG A 103 19.55 -2.57 3.22
C ARG A 103 20.30 -3.78 3.80
N GLY A 104 19.58 -4.78 4.32
CA GLY A 104 20.16 -5.99 4.87
C GLY A 104 20.62 -6.97 3.79
N GLN A 105 21.47 -7.93 4.17
CA GLN A 105 22.02 -8.94 3.25
C GLN A 105 20.93 -9.81 2.61
N ARG A 106 19.90 -10.15 3.35
CA ARG A 106 18.74 -10.89 2.84
C ARG A 106 17.96 -10.07 1.83
N GLY A 107 17.73 -8.78 2.16
CA GLY A 107 16.98 -7.86 1.32
C GLY A 107 17.59 -7.68 -0.05
N TRP A 108 18.90 -7.40 -0.14
CA TRP A 108 19.52 -7.22 -1.45
C TRP A 108 19.52 -8.49 -2.31
N ARG A 109 19.68 -9.68 -1.69
CA ARG A 109 19.56 -10.96 -2.43
C ARG A 109 18.18 -11.14 -3.01
N GLU A 110 17.15 -10.80 -2.25
CA GLU A 110 15.78 -10.91 -2.69
C GLU A 110 15.46 -9.88 -3.78
N LEU A 111 15.90 -8.63 -3.65
CA LEU A 111 15.78 -7.62 -4.70
C LEU A 111 16.44 -8.06 -6.00
N ALA A 112 17.61 -8.71 -5.94
CA ALA A 112 18.29 -9.25 -7.10
C ALA A 112 17.45 -10.33 -7.81
N VAL A 113 16.79 -11.20 -7.04
CA VAL A 113 15.89 -12.25 -7.57
C VAL A 113 14.62 -11.63 -8.16
N LEU A 114 14.09 -10.55 -7.56
CA LEU A 114 12.89 -9.84 -8.01
C LEU A 114 13.14 -8.97 -9.26
N GLY A 115 14.38 -8.77 -9.66
CA GLY A 115 14.71 -8.20 -10.95
C GLY A 115 15.50 -6.90 -10.97
N ASP A 116 15.95 -6.39 -9.82
CA ASP A 116 16.87 -5.25 -9.82
C ASP A 116 18.29 -5.71 -10.16
N LYS A 117 18.88 -5.01 -11.14
CA LYS A 117 20.30 -5.16 -11.43
C LYS A 117 21.08 -4.46 -10.31
N VAL A 118 21.58 -5.23 -9.36
CA VAL A 118 22.52 -4.72 -8.36
C VAL A 118 23.79 -4.29 -9.11
N LYS A 119 23.99 -2.98 -9.22
CA LYS A 119 25.19 -2.41 -9.86
C LYS A 119 26.44 -2.95 -9.14
N GLY A 120 27.28 -3.69 -9.83
CA GLY A 120 28.56 -4.17 -9.36
C GLY A 120 28.72 -5.68 -9.13
N PHE A 121 27.67 -6.50 -9.26
CA PHE A 121 27.72 -7.92 -8.85
C PHE A 121 27.39 -8.95 -9.93
N ASN A 122 27.52 -8.63 -11.22
CA ASN A 122 27.20 -9.55 -12.31
C ASN A 122 27.94 -10.91 -12.31
N GLY A 123 28.94 -11.12 -11.44
CA GLY A 123 29.71 -12.39 -11.34
C GLY A 123 29.45 -13.23 -10.09
N ILE A 124 28.88 -12.64 -9.04
CA ILE A 124 28.73 -13.31 -7.73
C ILE A 124 27.31 -13.90 -7.54
N ILE A 125 26.32 -13.36 -8.23
CA ILE A 125 24.91 -13.79 -8.10
C ILE A 125 24.71 -15.24 -8.54
N GLU A 126 25.34 -15.69 -9.63
CA GLU A 126 25.22 -17.08 -10.09
C GLU A 126 25.80 -18.10 -9.09
N GLY A 127 26.85 -17.75 -8.36
CA GLY A 127 27.43 -18.60 -7.32
C GLY A 127 26.61 -18.67 -6.03
N LEU A 128 25.91 -17.59 -5.67
CA LEU A 128 25.13 -17.48 -4.43
C LEU A 128 23.72 -18.09 -4.55
N ILE A 129 23.13 -18.08 -5.76
CA ILE A 129 21.84 -18.74 -6.04
C ILE A 129 22.00 -20.28 -5.99
N ARG A 130 23.22 -20.80 -6.17
CA ARG A 130 23.54 -22.24 -6.14
C ARG A 130 23.99 -22.78 -4.80
N SER A 131 24.00 -22.00 -3.72
CA SER A 131 24.28 -22.53 -2.37
C SER A 131 23.21 -23.56 -1.98
N PRO A 132 23.60 -24.75 -1.48
CA PRO A 132 22.65 -25.79 -1.14
C PRO A 132 21.68 -25.32 -0.08
N ARG A 133 20.39 -25.60 -0.29
CA ARG A 133 19.35 -25.46 0.71
C ARG A 133 19.79 -26.18 2.00
N SER A 134 20.04 -25.44 3.05
CA SER A 134 20.09 -26.02 4.38
C SER A 134 18.67 -26.46 4.76
N ASN A 135 18.57 -27.66 5.28
CA ASN A 135 17.37 -28.39 5.64
C ASN A 135 16.24 -27.52 6.22
N ASP A 136 15.05 -27.76 5.67
CA ASP A 136 13.76 -27.32 6.20
C ASP A 136 13.55 -27.85 7.63
N ASN A 137 13.90 -27.07 8.64
CA ASN A 137 13.36 -27.21 9.98
C ASN A 137 12.36 -26.06 10.21
N LYS A 138 11.11 -26.47 10.44
CA LYS A 138 9.97 -25.64 10.84
C LYS A 138 10.21 -25.00 12.20
N ASP A 139 10.87 -23.86 12.22
CA ASP A 139 10.82 -22.80 13.24
C ASP A 139 11.56 -21.62 12.63
N GLN A 140 10.95 -20.99 11.60
CA GLN A 140 11.47 -19.73 11.07
C GLN A 140 11.10 -18.61 12.02
N SER A 141 11.94 -18.41 13.05
CA SER A 141 12.05 -17.09 13.67
C SER A 141 12.27 -16.06 12.57
N ASP A 142 11.64 -14.91 12.68
CA ASP A 142 11.73 -13.84 11.68
C ASP A 142 13.18 -13.34 11.55
N ASP A 143 13.96 -13.95 10.64
CA ASP A 143 15.37 -13.60 10.41
C ASP A 143 15.60 -12.11 10.13
N TRP A 144 14.54 -11.38 9.70
CA TRP A 144 14.59 -9.94 9.52
C TRP A 144 14.77 -9.15 10.82
N ALA A 145 14.40 -9.73 11.98
CA ALA A 145 14.49 -9.06 13.28
C ALA A 145 15.95 -8.79 13.70
N PHE A 146 16.89 -9.57 13.19
CA PHE A 146 18.31 -9.49 13.53
C PHE A 146 19.14 -8.67 12.52
N GLU A 147 18.60 -8.38 11.34
CA GLU A 147 19.27 -7.56 10.34
C GLU A 147 19.04 -6.07 10.65
N LYS A 148 19.94 -5.46 11.41
CA LYS A 148 19.94 -4.01 11.67
C LYS A 148 21.10 -3.37 10.92
N GLY A 149 20.76 -2.43 10.04
CA GLY A 149 21.71 -1.60 9.31
C GLY A 149 22.31 -2.26 8.06
N PRO A 150 23.10 -1.50 7.30
CA PRO A 150 23.70 -1.97 6.05
C PRO A 150 24.74 -3.06 6.34
N HIS A 151 24.57 -4.21 5.70
CA HIS A 151 25.54 -5.28 5.68
C HIS A 151 26.28 -5.23 4.33
N SER A 152 27.61 -5.15 4.32
CA SER A 152 28.43 -4.98 3.12
C SER A 152 28.36 -3.57 2.48
N ASP A 153 28.97 -3.42 1.33
CA ASP A 153 29.02 -2.18 0.53
C ASP A 153 27.71 -1.86 -0.22
N PHE A 154 26.59 -2.54 0.09
CA PHE A 154 25.29 -2.29 -0.50
C PHE A 154 24.47 -1.36 0.40
N ASP A 155 24.33 -0.12 -0.01
CA ASP A 155 23.59 0.91 0.73
C ASP A 155 22.06 0.77 0.63
N GLY A 156 21.56 -0.05 -0.30
CA GLY A 156 20.16 -0.25 -0.62
C GLY A 156 19.83 0.03 -2.09
N PRO A 157 18.55 -0.15 -2.52
CA PRO A 157 18.15 0.04 -3.91
C PRO A 157 18.06 1.52 -4.28
N ASN A 158 18.51 1.87 -5.51
CA ASN A 158 18.29 3.19 -6.11
C ASN A 158 16.93 3.27 -6.84
N SER A 159 16.27 2.14 -7.03
CA SER A 159 14.86 2.07 -7.41
C SER A 159 13.97 2.27 -6.19
N GLY A 160 12.74 2.68 -6.44
CA GLY A 160 11.76 2.90 -5.39
C GLY A 160 10.38 2.44 -5.80
N SER A 161 9.44 2.61 -4.90
CA SER A 161 8.02 2.35 -5.14
C SER A 161 7.16 3.26 -4.27
N THR A 162 6.05 3.74 -4.83
CA THR A 162 4.94 4.21 -4.00
C THR A 162 4.38 3.04 -3.19
N ALA A 163 3.62 3.34 -2.16
CA ALA A 163 2.81 2.34 -1.47
C ALA A 163 1.51 3.01 -1.00
N CYS A 164 0.38 2.56 -1.56
CA CYS A 164 -0.97 2.93 -1.11
C CYS A 164 -1.66 1.67 -0.63
N VAL A 165 -1.97 1.61 0.67
CA VAL A 165 -2.49 0.43 1.35
C VAL A 165 -3.79 0.75 2.06
N ALA A 166 -4.76 -0.15 1.95
CA ALA A 166 -6.00 -0.13 2.73
C ALA A 166 -6.11 -1.40 3.57
N ILE A 167 -6.33 -1.24 4.87
CA ILE A 167 -6.66 -2.32 5.79
C ILE A 167 -8.08 -2.11 6.27
N ILE A 168 -8.92 -3.13 6.12
CA ILE A 168 -10.28 -3.16 6.65
C ILE A 168 -10.28 -4.13 7.81
N ARG A 169 -10.52 -3.61 9.02
CA ARG A 169 -10.58 -4.41 10.24
C ARG A 169 -11.84 -4.06 11.02
N ASN A 170 -12.73 -5.03 11.18
CA ASN A 170 -14.07 -4.80 11.69
C ASN A 170 -14.78 -3.74 10.83
N ASN A 171 -15.21 -2.63 11.43
CA ASN A 171 -15.87 -1.52 10.73
C ASN A 171 -14.96 -0.30 10.50
N LEU A 172 -13.64 -0.48 10.65
CA LEU A 172 -12.63 0.56 10.44
C LEU A 172 -11.86 0.31 9.16
N LEU A 173 -11.66 1.36 8.40
CA LEU A 173 -10.80 1.42 7.24
C LEU A 173 -9.57 2.26 7.57
N PHE A 174 -8.40 1.66 7.53
CA PHE A 174 -7.11 2.31 7.68
C PHE A 174 -6.46 2.46 6.31
N VAL A 175 -6.13 3.68 5.91
CA VAL A 175 -5.42 3.95 4.66
C VAL A 175 -4.06 4.53 4.98
N ALA A 176 -3.00 3.89 4.46
CA ALA A 176 -1.63 4.36 4.55
C ALA A 176 -1.10 4.67 3.15
N ASN A 177 -0.53 5.86 2.95
CA ASN A 177 0.01 6.27 1.66
C ASN A 177 1.40 6.90 1.77
N ALA A 178 2.32 6.46 0.94
CA ALA A 178 3.61 7.08 0.68
C ALA A 178 3.85 7.10 -0.84
N GLY A 179 3.66 8.26 -1.47
CA GLY A 179 3.75 8.46 -2.92
C GLY A 179 2.51 9.10 -3.51
N ASP A 180 2.30 8.93 -4.80
CA ASP A 180 1.21 9.54 -5.59
C ASP A 180 0.21 8.53 -6.16
N SER A 181 0.30 7.26 -5.76
CA SER A 181 -0.84 6.35 -5.79
C SER A 181 -1.92 6.86 -4.83
N ARG A 182 -3.18 6.51 -5.06
CA ARG A 182 -4.28 7.08 -4.28
C ARG A 182 -5.35 6.06 -3.93
N CYS A 183 -5.97 6.26 -2.77
CA CYS A 183 -7.17 5.56 -2.32
C CYS A 183 -8.36 6.53 -2.26
N VAL A 184 -9.48 6.11 -2.83
CA VAL A 184 -10.75 6.86 -2.87
C VAL A 184 -11.89 5.98 -2.39
N ILE A 185 -12.81 6.52 -1.61
CA ILE A 185 -14.07 5.85 -1.23
C ILE A 185 -15.25 6.51 -1.96
N SER A 186 -16.18 5.68 -2.41
CA SER A 186 -17.51 6.12 -2.87
C SER A 186 -18.49 6.06 -1.71
N ARG A 187 -19.11 7.19 -1.37
CA ARG A 187 -20.19 7.29 -0.40
C ARG A 187 -21.39 7.94 -1.06
N ASN A 188 -22.48 7.19 -1.24
CA ASN A 188 -23.67 7.65 -1.99
C ASN A 188 -23.33 8.26 -3.37
N GLY A 189 -22.33 7.72 -4.08
CA GLY A 189 -21.87 8.20 -5.37
C GLY A 189 -20.95 9.41 -5.33
N GLN A 190 -20.64 9.94 -4.16
CA GLN A 190 -19.63 11.01 -3.99
C GLN A 190 -18.25 10.40 -3.73
N ALA A 191 -17.25 10.89 -4.43
CA ALA A 191 -15.86 10.50 -4.23
C ALA A 191 -15.22 11.27 -3.06
N TYR A 192 -14.63 10.55 -2.13
CA TYR A 192 -13.81 11.12 -1.06
C TYR A 192 -12.40 10.55 -1.13
N ASN A 193 -11.41 11.43 -1.26
CA ASN A 193 -10.01 11.01 -1.23
C ASN A 193 -9.63 10.60 0.19
N LEU A 194 -9.20 9.36 0.36
CA LEU A 194 -8.72 8.83 1.64
C LEU A 194 -7.21 8.96 1.80
N SER A 195 -6.50 9.28 0.74
CA SER A 195 -5.08 9.59 0.73
C SER A 195 -4.82 10.87 -0.05
N ARG A 196 -3.62 11.42 0.15
CA ARG A 196 -3.13 12.60 -0.54
C ARG A 196 -1.87 12.24 -1.30
N ASP A 197 -1.79 12.67 -2.56
CA ASP A 197 -0.61 12.45 -3.39
C ASP A 197 0.59 13.26 -2.85
N HIS A 198 1.72 12.63 -2.66
CA HIS A 198 2.92 13.28 -2.12
C HIS A 198 3.80 13.82 -3.24
N LYS A 199 3.40 14.96 -3.80
CA LYS A 199 4.18 15.67 -4.81
C LYS A 199 5.18 16.65 -4.15
N PRO A 200 6.37 16.89 -4.76
CA PRO A 200 7.41 17.75 -4.16
C PRO A 200 6.98 19.19 -3.91
N GLU A 201 5.98 19.70 -4.63
CA GLU A 201 5.46 21.07 -4.53
C GLU A 201 4.59 21.31 -3.30
N LEU A 202 4.09 20.26 -2.66
CA LEU A 202 3.31 20.40 -1.43
C LEU A 202 4.13 21.08 -0.34
N VAL A 203 3.54 22.04 0.35
CA VAL A 203 4.26 22.88 1.32
C VAL A 203 5.02 22.05 2.35
N ILE A 204 4.37 21.04 2.94
CA ILE A 204 4.97 20.18 3.98
C ILE A 204 6.14 19.36 3.40
N GLU A 205 5.97 18.80 2.21
CA GLU A 205 6.99 18.00 1.54
C GLU A 205 8.18 18.89 1.14
N LYS A 206 7.90 20.04 0.54
CA LYS A 206 8.90 21.03 0.14
C LYS A 206 9.76 21.50 1.31
N GLU A 207 9.13 21.81 2.44
CA GLU A 207 9.87 22.20 3.65
C GLU A 207 10.78 21.08 4.14
N ARG A 208 10.31 19.82 4.17
CA ARG A 208 11.13 18.67 4.56
C ARG A 208 12.33 18.52 3.62
N ILE A 209 12.09 18.54 2.29
CA ILE A 209 13.13 18.39 1.27
C ILE A 209 14.25 19.41 1.47
N TYR A 210 13.91 20.70 1.62
CA TYR A 210 14.93 21.75 1.82
C TYR A 210 15.63 21.63 3.17
N LYS A 211 14.90 21.30 4.25
CA LYS A 211 15.51 21.08 5.58
C LYS A 211 16.46 19.88 5.60
N ALA A 212 16.21 18.89 4.77
CA ALA A 212 17.07 17.71 4.61
C ALA A 212 18.30 17.96 3.70
N GLY A 213 18.39 19.13 3.08
CA GLY A 213 19.50 19.50 2.19
C GLY A 213 19.26 19.18 0.71
N GLY A 214 18.05 18.77 0.33
CA GLY A 214 17.63 18.60 -1.05
C GLY A 214 17.16 19.90 -1.69
N PHE A 215 16.90 19.87 -2.98
CA PHE A 215 16.30 20.98 -3.73
C PHE A 215 15.26 20.48 -4.72
N ILE A 216 14.41 21.39 -5.19
CA ILE A 216 13.39 21.09 -6.20
C ILE A 216 13.71 21.90 -7.45
N HIS A 217 13.79 21.20 -8.60
CA HIS A 217 13.99 21.81 -9.91
C HIS A 217 13.02 21.18 -10.91
N ALA A 218 12.24 22.01 -11.62
CA ALA A 218 11.23 21.56 -12.57
C ALA A 218 10.30 20.48 -12.02
N GLY A 219 9.78 20.66 -10.78
CA GLY A 219 8.89 19.70 -10.11
C GLY A 219 9.58 18.41 -9.61
N ARG A 220 10.93 18.33 -9.67
CA ARG A 220 11.67 17.13 -9.31
C ARG A 220 12.67 17.39 -8.19
N ILE A 221 12.72 16.48 -7.25
CA ILE A 221 13.70 16.46 -6.17
C ILE A 221 15.08 16.17 -6.77
N ASN A 222 16.05 17.04 -6.47
CA ASN A 222 17.42 16.99 -7.00
C ASN A 222 17.45 16.86 -8.53
N GLY A 223 16.40 17.35 -9.23
CA GLY A 223 16.26 17.31 -10.67
C GLY A 223 15.92 15.93 -11.27
N SER A 224 15.64 14.91 -10.45
CA SER A 224 15.40 13.54 -10.92
C SER A 224 14.05 12.95 -10.52
N LEU A 225 13.69 12.93 -9.24
CA LEU A 225 12.50 12.24 -8.72
C LEU A 225 11.31 13.18 -8.57
N ASN A 226 10.14 12.81 -9.11
CA ASN A 226 8.88 13.57 -9.02
C ASN A 226 8.00 13.18 -7.82
N LEU A 227 8.51 12.31 -6.94
CA LEU A 227 7.84 11.85 -5.72
C LEU A 227 8.52 12.42 -4.49
N ALA A 228 7.72 12.85 -3.50
CA ALA A 228 8.24 13.33 -2.23
C ALA A 228 8.34 12.23 -1.18
N ARG A 229 7.60 11.14 -1.35
CA ARG A 229 7.65 9.95 -0.49
C ARG A 229 7.62 8.68 -1.32
N ALA A 230 8.43 7.70 -0.92
CA ALA A 230 8.54 6.39 -1.53
C ALA A 230 9.26 5.43 -0.59
N ILE A 231 9.07 4.13 -0.79
CA ILE A 231 9.89 3.06 -0.23
C ILE A 231 11.06 2.81 -1.20
N GLY A 232 12.26 2.52 -0.72
CA GLY A 232 13.46 2.45 -1.55
C GLY A 232 14.13 3.82 -1.73
N ASP A 233 14.62 4.13 -2.92
CA ASP A 233 15.25 5.41 -3.25
C ASP A 233 16.33 5.84 -2.24
N VAL A 234 17.21 4.91 -1.89
CA VAL A 234 18.13 5.04 -0.76
C VAL A 234 19.08 6.23 -0.93
N ASP A 235 19.42 6.61 -2.16
CA ASP A 235 20.27 7.78 -2.44
C ASP A 235 19.71 9.10 -1.86
N PHE A 236 18.39 9.19 -1.67
CA PHE A 236 17.71 10.34 -1.06
C PHE A 236 17.54 10.21 0.46
N LYS A 237 18.02 9.10 1.07
CA LYS A 237 17.81 8.74 2.48
C LYS A 237 19.12 8.52 3.25
N ASN A 238 20.20 9.18 2.84
CA ASN A 238 21.55 8.96 3.35
C ASN A 238 22.03 10.01 4.36
N ASN A 239 21.18 10.93 4.81
CA ASN A 239 21.56 11.91 5.82
C ASN A 239 21.56 11.27 7.21
N ARG A 240 22.75 10.94 7.73
CA ARG A 240 22.95 10.26 9.03
C ARG A 240 22.52 11.08 10.24
N PHE A 241 22.31 12.38 10.08
CA PHE A 241 21.90 13.29 11.16
C PHE A 241 20.38 13.46 11.24
N LEU A 242 19.64 12.90 10.30
CA LEU A 242 18.19 12.98 10.25
C LEU A 242 17.56 11.60 10.47
N SER A 243 16.43 11.59 11.17
CA SER A 243 15.60 10.38 11.27
C SER A 243 14.97 10.01 9.92
N ALA A 244 14.47 8.78 9.79
CA ALA A 244 13.93 8.25 8.55
C ALA A 244 12.77 9.11 7.99
N GLU A 245 11.95 9.69 8.88
CA GLU A 245 10.80 10.53 8.51
C GLU A 245 11.23 11.92 7.96
N LYS A 246 12.47 12.34 8.26
CA LYS A 246 13.00 13.68 7.93
C LYS A 246 13.98 13.69 6.76
N GLN A 247 14.16 12.55 6.09
CA GLN A 247 15.01 12.44 4.92
C GLN A 247 14.46 13.23 3.73
N VAL A 248 15.28 13.46 2.70
CA VAL A 248 14.86 14.18 1.48
C VAL A 248 13.66 13.50 0.84
N VAL A 249 13.68 12.18 0.70
CA VAL A 249 12.52 11.31 0.42
C VAL A 249 12.31 10.44 1.64
N THR A 250 11.08 10.12 1.99
CA THR A 250 10.78 9.27 3.15
C THR A 250 9.77 8.19 2.80
N ALA A 251 9.91 7.03 3.43
CA ALA A 251 8.91 5.98 3.40
C ALA A 251 7.78 6.20 4.44
N ASN A 252 7.89 7.22 5.30
CA ASN A 252 6.89 7.51 6.32
C ASN A 252 5.53 7.82 5.67
N PRO A 253 4.47 7.02 5.91
CA PRO A 253 3.17 7.23 5.28
C PRO A 253 2.35 8.30 5.99
N ASP A 254 1.42 8.92 5.28
CA ASP A 254 0.25 9.52 5.92
C ASP A 254 -0.75 8.40 6.25
N ILE A 255 -1.35 8.47 7.44
CA ILE A 255 -2.36 7.52 7.90
C ILE A 255 -3.71 8.23 8.02
N ASN A 256 -4.74 7.65 7.40
CA ASN A 256 -6.12 8.07 7.54
C ASN A 256 -6.95 6.91 8.10
N ILE A 257 -7.80 7.18 9.08
CA ILE A 257 -8.65 6.17 9.72
C ILE A 257 -10.10 6.64 9.55
N VAL A 258 -10.93 5.78 9.00
CA VAL A 258 -12.33 6.10 8.67
C VAL A 258 -13.24 5.01 9.22
N ASP A 259 -14.30 5.43 9.92
CA ASP A 259 -15.42 4.55 10.24
C ASP A 259 -16.23 4.28 8.97
N LEU A 260 -16.50 2.99 8.69
CA LEU A 260 -17.34 2.59 7.57
C LEU A 260 -18.81 2.71 7.94
N HIS A 261 -19.60 3.24 7.01
CA HIS A 261 -21.04 3.46 7.14
C HIS A 261 -21.82 2.73 6.05
N ASP A 262 -23.12 2.53 6.26
CA ASP A 262 -24.00 1.87 5.27
C ASP A 262 -24.08 2.62 3.92
N GLU A 263 -23.68 3.89 3.88
CA GLU A 263 -23.63 4.70 2.66
C GLU A 263 -22.36 4.46 1.84
N ASP A 264 -21.34 3.80 2.43
CA ASP A 264 -20.09 3.48 1.74
C ASP A 264 -20.35 2.32 0.78
N GLU A 265 -19.99 2.51 -0.48
CA GLU A 265 -20.27 1.57 -1.55
C GLU A 265 -19.06 0.70 -1.87
N PHE A 266 -17.93 1.35 -2.09
CA PHE A 266 -16.66 0.70 -2.45
C PHE A 266 -15.48 1.64 -2.22
N ILE A 267 -14.27 1.08 -2.18
CA ILE A 267 -13.03 1.83 -2.31
C ILE A 267 -12.32 1.45 -3.62
N VAL A 268 -11.55 2.40 -4.13
CA VAL A 268 -10.60 2.19 -5.24
C VAL A 268 -9.22 2.57 -4.78
N ILE A 269 -8.26 1.67 -4.99
CA ILE A 269 -6.83 1.93 -4.81
C ILE A 269 -6.18 1.78 -6.18
N ALA A 270 -5.45 2.80 -6.65
CA ALA A 270 -4.80 2.75 -7.96
C ALA A 270 -3.51 3.57 -8.00
N CYS A 271 -2.62 3.25 -8.95
CA CYS A 271 -1.44 4.02 -9.27
C CYS A 271 -1.79 5.28 -10.10
N ASP A 272 -0.79 6.14 -10.33
CA ASP A 272 -0.97 7.40 -11.07
C ASP A 272 -1.36 7.18 -12.54
N GLY A 273 -1.05 6.03 -13.15
CA GLY A 273 -1.53 5.67 -14.49
C GLY A 273 -3.05 5.71 -14.66
N ILE A 274 -3.81 5.63 -13.56
CA ILE A 274 -5.27 5.83 -13.54
C ILE A 274 -5.61 7.28 -13.16
N TRP A 275 -4.96 7.83 -12.13
CA TRP A 275 -5.31 9.14 -11.58
C TRP A 275 -4.90 10.31 -12.46
N ASP A 276 -3.90 10.14 -13.32
CA ASP A 276 -3.52 11.13 -14.35
C ASP A 276 -4.58 11.23 -15.47
N CYS A 277 -5.36 10.16 -15.68
CA CYS A 277 -6.40 10.09 -16.71
C CYS A 277 -7.79 10.49 -16.20
N LEU A 278 -8.12 10.18 -14.95
CA LEU A 278 -9.46 10.36 -14.38
C LEU A 278 -9.38 11.06 -13.02
N SER A 279 -10.21 12.07 -12.82
CA SER A 279 -10.44 12.60 -11.49
C SER A 279 -11.13 11.55 -10.60
N SER A 280 -11.01 11.69 -9.27
CA SER A 280 -11.64 10.78 -8.31
C SER A 280 -13.13 10.62 -8.55
N GLN A 281 -13.86 11.73 -8.84
CA GLN A 281 -15.29 11.68 -9.12
C GLN A 281 -15.60 11.00 -10.46
N GLN A 282 -14.83 11.28 -11.51
CA GLN A 282 -15.02 10.63 -12.81
C GLN A 282 -14.83 9.11 -12.72
N LEU A 283 -13.86 8.66 -11.92
CA LEU A 283 -13.65 7.23 -11.69
C LEU A 283 -14.79 6.62 -10.90
N VAL A 284 -15.26 7.25 -9.82
CA VAL A 284 -16.41 6.78 -9.03
C VAL A 284 -17.67 6.70 -9.90
N ASP A 285 -17.96 7.71 -10.70
CA ASP A 285 -19.12 7.73 -11.61
C ASP A 285 -19.04 6.58 -12.62
N PHE A 286 -17.88 6.37 -13.21
CA PHE A 286 -17.65 5.29 -14.16
C PHE A 286 -17.80 3.90 -13.51
N VAL A 287 -17.15 3.66 -12.37
CA VAL A 287 -17.24 2.40 -11.64
C VAL A 287 -18.70 2.10 -11.26
N ARG A 288 -19.44 3.08 -10.76
CA ARG A 288 -20.87 2.91 -10.43
C ARG A 288 -21.69 2.52 -11.65
N GLN A 289 -21.44 3.15 -12.80
CA GLN A 289 -22.11 2.81 -14.06
C GLN A 289 -21.81 1.36 -14.45
N GLU A 290 -20.56 0.94 -14.40
CA GLU A 290 -20.15 -0.41 -14.79
C GLU A 290 -20.66 -1.48 -13.83
N LEU A 291 -20.77 -1.19 -12.53
CA LEU A 291 -21.34 -2.11 -11.53
C LEU A 291 -22.81 -2.45 -11.77
N PHE A 292 -23.57 -1.63 -12.52
CA PHE A 292 -24.93 -1.99 -12.94
C PHE A 292 -24.94 -2.99 -14.10
N LEU A 293 -23.89 -3.05 -14.89
CA LEU A 293 -23.79 -3.84 -16.12
C LEU A 293 -23.02 -5.14 -15.90
N GLU A 294 -22.12 -5.15 -14.91
CA GLU A 294 -21.16 -6.22 -14.72
C GLU A 294 -21.19 -6.80 -13.31
N THR A 295 -21.13 -8.11 -13.22
CA THR A 295 -21.14 -8.83 -11.94
C THR A 295 -19.74 -9.11 -11.39
N LYS A 296 -18.72 -9.15 -12.27
CA LYS A 296 -17.32 -9.42 -11.89
C LYS A 296 -16.54 -8.13 -11.73
N LEU A 297 -16.01 -7.89 -10.54
CA LEU A 297 -15.33 -6.63 -10.25
C LEU A 297 -14.04 -6.46 -11.04
N PHE A 298 -13.33 -7.53 -11.37
CA PHE A 298 -12.13 -7.41 -12.19
C PHE A 298 -12.43 -6.91 -13.62
N GLU A 299 -13.60 -7.27 -14.20
CA GLU A 299 -14.01 -6.78 -15.52
C GLU A 299 -14.29 -5.27 -15.48
N VAL A 300 -14.83 -4.75 -14.36
CA VAL A 300 -14.97 -3.31 -14.14
C VAL A 300 -13.59 -2.64 -14.12
N CYS A 301 -12.61 -3.23 -13.40
CA CYS A 301 -11.23 -2.73 -13.40
C CYS A 301 -10.64 -2.73 -14.82
N GLU A 302 -10.80 -3.80 -15.58
CA GLU A 302 -10.30 -3.90 -16.96
C GLU A 302 -10.85 -2.77 -17.87
N ARG A 303 -12.14 -2.45 -17.73
CA ARG A 303 -12.76 -1.36 -18.49
C ARG A 303 -12.23 0.01 -18.09
N VAL A 304 -11.88 0.21 -16.81
CA VAL A 304 -11.19 1.43 -16.37
C VAL A 304 -9.82 1.54 -17.01
N LEU A 305 -9.03 0.46 -17.02
CA LEU A 305 -7.73 0.44 -17.69
C LEU A 305 -7.83 0.74 -19.19
N ASP A 306 -8.80 0.13 -19.89
CA ASP A 306 -9.03 0.39 -21.31
C ASP A 306 -9.44 1.84 -21.57
N ARG A 307 -10.23 2.43 -20.67
CA ARG A 307 -10.62 3.84 -20.76
C ARG A 307 -9.45 4.79 -20.57
N CYS A 308 -8.50 4.44 -19.70
CA CYS A 308 -7.32 5.27 -19.41
C CYS A 308 -6.22 5.12 -20.46
N LEU A 309 -6.18 3.99 -21.20
CA LEU A 309 -5.11 3.74 -22.16
C LEU A 309 -5.11 4.78 -23.29
N ALA A 310 -3.99 5.48 -23.42
CA ALA A 310 -3.81 6.46 -24.49
C ALA A 310 -3.87 5.81 -25.89
N PRO A 311 -4.55 6.42 -26.84
CA PRO A 311 -4.57 5.90 -28.22
C PRO A 311 -3.22 6.06 -28.94
N SER A 312 -2.34 6.92 -28.43
CA SER A 312 -0.98 7.12 -28.94
C SER A 312 -0.11 7.83 -27.90
N LEU A 313 1.21 7.70 -28.03
CA LEU A 313 2.20 8.38 -27.16
C LEU A 313 2.13 9.92 -27.20
N ALA A 314 1.50 10.50 -28.24
CA ALA A 314 1.40 11.95 -28.39
C ALA A 314 0.41 12.60 -27.40
N VAL A 315 -0.47 11.81 -26.76
CA VAL A 315 -1.48 12.32 -25.83
C VAL A 315 -0.85 12.68 -24.49
N GLY A 316 0.16 11.94 -24.05
CA GLY A 316 0.84 12.13 -22.75
C GLY A 316 0.21 11.29 -21.65
N ASP A 317 -1.00 11.62 -21.20
CA ASP A 317 -1.71 10.88 -20.17
C ASP A 317 -2.16 9.51 -20.71
N GLY A 318 -2.18 8.48 -19.84
CA GLY A 318 -2.56 7.11 -20.22
C GLY A 318 -1.45 6.30 -20.91
N CYS A 319 -0.20 6.74 -20.80
CA CYS A 319 0.97 6.04 -21.33
C CYS A 319 1.76 5.26 -20.28
N ASP A 320 1.29 5.21 -19.03
CA ASP A 320 1.98 4.52 -17.94
C ASP A 320 1.53 3.08 -17.74
N ASN A 321 2.21 2.38 -16.79
CA ASN A 321 1.66 1.17 -16.19
C ASN A 321 0.36 1.53 -15.47
N MET A 322 -0.57 0.61 -15.43
CA MET A 322 -1.89 0.80 -14.82
C MET A 322 -2.21 -0.35 -13.90
N THR A 323 -2.50 -0.05 -12.64
CA THR A 323 -2.91 -1.03 -11.64
C THR A 323 -4.03 -0.46 -10.78
N MET A 324 -5.12 -1.21 -10.66
CA MET A 324 -6.30 -0.82 -9.89
C MET A 324 -6.85 -1.99 -9.09
N ILE A 325 -7.23 -1.72 -7.84
CA ILE A 325 -8.01 -2.62 -6.98
C ILE A 325 -9.33 -1.93 -6.65
N LEU A 326 -10.44 -2.61 -6.91
CA LEU A 326 -11.79 -2.21 -6.52
C LEU A 326 -12.27 -3.14 -5.41
N VAL A 327 -12.57 -2.60 -4.23
CA VAL A 327 -13.12 -3.37 -3.11
C VAL A 327 -14.51 -2.87 -2.80
N GLN A 328 -15.52 -3.74 -2.95
CA GLN A 328 -16.92 -3.43 -2.69
C GLN A 328 -17.35 -4.00 -1.34
N PHE A 329 -18.06 -3.18 -0.58
CA PHE A 329 -18.64 -3.56 0.70
C PHE A 329 -19.95 -4.33 0.46
N LYS A 330 -20.07 -5.53 1.06
CA LYS A 330 -21.33 -6.27 1.10
C LYS A 330 -22.20 -5.69 2.22
N LYS A 331 -23.45 -5.35 1.91
CA LYS A 331 -24.38 -4.75 2.90
C LYS A 331 -25.28 -5.82 3.51
N PRO A 332 -25.70 -5.70 4.77
CA PRO A 332 -25.36 -4.62 5.70
C PRO A 332 -23.93 -4.75 6.24
N LEU A 333 -23.25 -3.64 6.44
CA LEU A 333 -21.99 -3.62 7.18
C LEU A 333 -22.33 -4.06 8.63
N GLN A 334 -21.66 -5.11 9.13
CA GLN A 334 -21.91 -5.59 10.49
C GLN A 334 -21.42 -4.51 11.48
N THR A 335 -22.36 -3.77 12.05
CA THR A 335 -22.05 -2.92 13.19
C THR A 335 -21.73 -3.85 14.38
N SER A 336 -20.53 -3.73 14.94
CA SER A 336 -20.23 -4.37 16.23
C SER A 336 -21.29 -3.91 17.24
N ALA A 337 -22.11 -4.86 17.71
CA ALA A 337 -23.10 -4.56 18.75
C ALA A 337 -22.37 -3.93 19.94
N PRO A 338 -22.88 -2.82 20.53
CA PRO A 338 -22.29 -2.26 21.72
C PRO A 338 -22.27 -3.33 22.80
N ALA A 339 -21.13 -3.50 23.46
CA ALA A 339 -20.99 -4.42 24.59
C ALA A 339 -22.14 -4.16 25.57
N GLN A 340 -23.03 -5.15 25.76
CA GLN A 340 -24.08 -5.07 26.78
C GLN A 340 -23.38 -4.91 28.12
N GLU A 341 -23.51 -3.74 28.71
CA GLU A 341 -23.24 -3.56 30.13
C GLU A 341 -24.12 -4.52 30.90
N GLN A 342 -23.54 -5.58 31.45
CA GLN A 342 -24.19 -6.44 32.39
C GLN A 342 -24.46 -5.60 33.66
N SER A 343 -25.66 -5.07 33.76
CA SER A 343 -26.16 -4.51 35.00
C SER A 343 -26.29 -5.66 36.01
N SER A 344 -25.33 -5.75 36.90
CA SER A 344 -25.44 -6.57 38.12
C SER A 344 -26.51 -5.95 39.01
N SER A 345 -27.70 -6.50 38.98
CA SER A 345 -28.73 -6.25 40.01
C SER A 345 -28.29 -6.92 41.30
N ASN A 346 -27.72 -6.13 42.19
CA ASN A 346 -27.60 -6.50 43.60
C ASN A 346 -28.99 -6.38 44.22
N GLU A 347 -29.63 -7.51 44.49
CA GLU A 347 -30.72 -7.62 45.44
C GLU A 347 -30.17 -7.35 46.82
N GLN A 348 -30.53 -6.21 47.39
CA GLN A 348 -30.35 -5.95 48.83
C GLN A 348 -31.57 -6.54 49.56
N ASP A 349 -31.30 -7.64 50.32
CA ASP A 349 -32.19 -8.16 51.31
C ASP A 349 -32.53 -7.07 52.36
N ALA A 350 -33.79 -6.69 52.41
CA ALA A 350 -34.32 -5.83 53.46
C ALA A 350 -34.58 -6.68 54.71
N PHE A 351 -33.82 -6.41 55.76
CA PHE A 351 -34.06 -6.90 57.11
C PHE A 351 -35.15 -6.01 57.77
N GLU A 352 -36.32 -6.56 58.02
CA GLU A 352 -37.31 -5.96 58.92
C GLU A 352 -36.90 -6.11 60.38
N PRO A 353 -36.98 -5.07 61.22
CA PRO A 353 -36.86 -5.23 62.68
C PRO A 353 -38.25 -5.46 63.30
N THR A 354 -38.42 -6.63 63.92
CA THR A 354 -39.55 -6.92 64.82
C THR A 354 -39.48 -6.06 66.04
N LEU A 355 -40.54 -5.33 66.31
CA LEU A 355 -40.84 -4.65 67.57
C LEU A 355 -41.44 -5.66 68.52
N GLU A 356 -40.81 -5.96 69.64
CA GLU A 356 -41.45 -6.53 70.83
C GLU A 356 -41.72 -5.45 71.87
N ASN A 357 -43.00 -5.40 72.26
CA ASN A 357 -43.47 -4.65 73.41
C ASN A 357 -43.11 -5.33 74.74
N SER A 358 -42.61 -4.58 75.70
CA SER A 358 -42.98 -4.63 77.13
C SER A 358 -42.33 -3.47 77.81
#